data_29c5a8638e63fd0d1782b77d4245913f
#
_entry.id   29c5a8638e63fd0d1782b77d4245913f
#
_cell.length_a   1.000
_cell.length_b   1.000
_cell.length_c   1.000
_cell.angle_alpha   90.00
_cell.angle_beta   90.00
_cell.angle_gamma   90.00
#
_symmetry.space_group_name_H-M   'P 1'
#
loop_
_entity.id
_entity.type
_entity.pdbx_description
1 polymer ?
#
loop_
_entity_poly.entity_id
_entity_poly.type
_entity_poly.pdbx_seq_one_letter_code
_entity_poly.pdbx_strand_id
1 'polypeptide(L)'
;AQEIAELTGLPVDKSELALQRQYSDPVCFSGSEEEKQGLIDAMSQAGYEVLVGGRFIHLTKGNNKGLAQKWLLNQFKKAYRNPFTVIALGDSQNDVAMLKAADTAILINNPGSQVQSQILQKAWQLSEKPAPAGWVQEVSALTIIKTRFAAKQEQSHG
;
A
#
# COMPACT_ATOMS: atom_id res chain seq x y z
N ALA A 1 21.69 -0.50 14.19
CA ALA A 1 20.85 0.70 14.29
C ALA A 1 21.56 1.93 13.70
N GLN A 2 22.83 2.14 14.07
CA GLN A 2 23.60 3.31 13.61
C GLN A 2 23.70 3.37 12.08
N GLU A 3 24.09 2.28 11.44
CA GLU A 3 24.16 2.17 9.98
C GLU A 3 22.80 2.44 9.29
N ILE A 4 21.70 1.93 9.85
CA ILE A 4 20.36 2.21 9.35
C ILE A 4 20.00 3.69 9.50
N ALA A 5 20.39 4.33 10.59
CA ALA A 5 20.19 5.76 10.79
C ALA A 5 20.93 6.59 9.72
N GLU A 6 22.16 6.22 9.41
CA GLU A 6 22.97 6.89 8.38
C GLU A 6 22.38 6.70 6.97
N LEU A 7 21.95 5.48 6.63
CA LEU A 7 21.34 5.16 5.33
C LEU A 7 19.97 5.80 5.13
N THR A 8 19.17 5.94 6.19
CA THR A 8 17.77 6.36 6.10
C THR A 8 17.51 7.80 6.50
N GLY A 9 18.40 8.37 7.33
CA GLY A 9 18.19 9.65 8.02
C GLY A 9 17.24 9.55 9.23
N LEU A 10 16.88 8.33 9.66
CA LEU A 10 16.06 8.13 10.84
C LEU A 10 16.86 8.36 12.14
N PRO A 11 16.21 8.82 13.21
CA PRO A 11 16.79 8.77 14.56
C PRO A 11 17.17 7.33 14.94
N VAL A 12 18.20 7.15 15.78
CA VAL A 12 18.74 5.82 16.13
C VAL A 12 17.68 4.94 16.79
N ASP A 13 16.84 5.47 17.67
CA ASP A 13 15.74 4.76 18.32
C ASP A 13 14.70 4.24 17.30
N LYS A 14 14.43 5.00 16.24
CA LYS A 14 13.56 4.57 15.13
C LYS A 14 14.23 3.53 14.25
N SER A 15 15.54 3.61 14.10
CA SER A 15 16.33 2.61 13.36
C SER A 15 16.34 1.27 14.07
N GLU A 16 16.38 1.25 15.41
CA GLU A 16 16.22 0.03 16.21
C GLU A 16 14.85 -0.64 15.97
N LEU A 17 13.78 0.14 15.95
CA LEU A 17 12.45 -0.37 15.62
C LEU A 17 12.37 -0.88 14.18
N ALA A 18 13.05 -0.24 13.24
CA ALA A 18 13.09 -0.67 11.85
C ALA A 18 13.80 -2.03 11.66
N LEU A 19 14.76 -2.37 12.52
CA LEU A 19 15.42 -3.68 12.54
C LEU A 19 14.55 -4.81 13.09
N GLN A 20 13.46 -4.50 13.80
CA GLN A 20 12.55 -5.49 14.38
C GLN A 20 11.49 -6.00 13.36
N ARG A 21 11.70 -5.75 12.07
CA ARG A 21 10.79 -6.22 11.00
C ARG A 21 10.73 -7.75 10.96
N GLN A 22 9.54 -8.29 10.73
CA GLN A 22 9.31 -9.74 10.67
C GLN A 22 8.76 -10.20 9.32
N TYR A 23 8.34 -9.27 8.45
CA TYR A 23 7.57 -9.62 7.25
C TYR A 23 8.14 -9.06 5.95
N SER A 24 9.18 -8.23 6.04
CA SER A 24 9.86 -7.68 4.85
C SER A 24 11.29 -7.29 5.18
N ASP A 25 12.21 -7.57 4.28
CA ASP A 25 13.62 -7.21 4.39
C ASP A 25 13.94 -6.13 3.35
N PRO A 26 14.19 -4.87 3.76
CA PRO A 26 14.68 -3.84 2.87
C PRO A 26 16.17 -4.05 2.60
N VAL A 27 16.53 -4.20 1.34
CA VAL A 27 17.91 -4.34 0.87
C VAL A 27 18.36 -3.02 0.26
N CYS A 28 19.44 -2.46 0.78
CA CYS A 28 20.15 -1.37 0.12
C CYS A 28 21.10 -1.96 -0.90
N PHE A 29 20.87 -1.69 -2.17
CA PHE A 29 21.68 -2.22 -3.25
C PHE A 29 22.58 -1.11 -3.83
N SER A 30 23.87 -1.42 -3.92
CA SER A 30 24.87 -0.57 -4.58
C SER A 30 25.56 -1.39 -5.66
N GLY A 31 25.23 -1.14 -6.91
CA GLY A 31 25.77 -1.85 -8.07
C GLY A 31 25.17 -1.31 -9.36
N SER A 32 25.49 -1.93 -10.47
CA SER A 32 24.91 -1.60 -11.78
C SER A 32 23.44 -2.04 -11.86
N GLU A 33 22.68 -1.47 -12.80
CA GLU A 33 21.29 -1.91 -13.06
C GLU A 33 21.22 -3.37 -13.53
N GLU A 34 22.26 -3.88 -14.22
CA GLU A 34 22.33 -5.28 -14.63
C GLU A 34 22.48 -6.21 -13.43
N GLU A 35 23.36 -5.88 -12.48
CA GLU A 35 23.52 -6.64 -11.24
C GLU A 35 22.26 -6.56 -10.36
N LYS A 36 21.59 -5.41 -10.33
CA LYS A 36 20.32 -5.23 -9.64
C LYS A 36 19.23 -6.11 -10.23
N GLN A 37 19.13 -6.17 -11.56
CA GLN A 37 18.18 -7.07 -12.24
C GLN A 37 18.50 -8.53 -11.93
N GLY A 38 19.78 -8.90 -11.94
CA GLY A 38 20.22 -10.25 -11.55
C GLY A 38 19.81 -10.64 -10.13
N LEU A 39 19.92 -9.70 -9.18
CA LEU A 39 19.44 -9.91 -7.81
C LEU A 39 17.92 -10.10 -7.78
N ILE A 40 17.16 -9.26 -8.47
CA ILE A 40 15.69 -9.33 -8.55
C ILE A 40 15.27 -10.70 -9.10
N ASP A 41 15.89 -11.15 -10.17
CA ASP A 41 15.57 -12.41 -10.81
C ASP A 41 15.90 -13.61 -9.92
N ALA A 42 17.06 -13.60 -9.26
CA ALA A 42 17.47 -14.64 -8.33
C ALA A 42 16.51 -14.73 -7.12
N MET A 43 16.13 -13.59 -6.53
CA MET A 43 15.19 -13.55 -5.41
C MET A 43 13.79 -14.00 -5.83
N SER A 44 13.34 -13.61 -7.02
CA SER A 44 12.06 -14.04 -7.58
C SER A 44 12.03 -15.56 -7.81
N GLN A 45 13.11 -16.14 -8.34
CA GLN A 45 13.26 -17.59 -8.51
C GLN A 45 13.27 -18.33 -7.17
N ALA A 46 13.82 -17.72 -6.11
CA ALA A 46 13.79 -18.25 -4.75
C ALA A 46 12.42 -18.12 -4.07
N GLY A 47 11.42 -17.58 -4.78
CA GLY A 47 10.03 -17.44 -4.32
C GLY A 47 9.77 -16.21 -3.45
N TYR A 48 10.62 -15.20 -3.54
CA TYR A 48 10.37 -13.90 -2.92
C TYR A 48 9.55 -13.01 -3.86
N GLU A 49 8.66 -12.21 -3.30
CA GLU A 49 8.07 -11.07 -3.97
C GLU A 49 9.03 -9.88 -3.80
N VAL A 50 9.50 -9.34 -4.92
CA VAL A 50 10.50 -8.27 -4.96
C VAL A 50 9.83 -6.97 -5.35
N LEU A 51 9.90 -5.97 -4.48
CA LEU A 51 9.32 -4.65 -4.71
C LEU A 51 10.45 -3.61 -4.75
N VAL A 52 10.66 -3.02 -5.90
CA VAL A 52 11.67 -1.98 -6.09
C VAL A 52 11.10 -0.63 -5.65
N GLY A 53 11.65 -0.07 -4.59
CA GLY A 53 11.38 1.28 -4.12
C GLY A 53 12.44 2.28 -4.58
N GLY A 54 12.32 3.54 -4.16
CA GLY A 54 13.27 4.59 -4.56
C GLY A 54 14.69 4.39 -4.02
N ARG A 55 14.83 3.87 -2.80
CA ARG A 55 16.13 3.63 -2.13
C ARG A 55 16.40 2.16 -1.85
N PHE A 56 15.36 1.38 -1.65
CA PHE A 56 15.48 -0.01 -1.19
C PHE A 56 14.72 -0.95 -2.10
N ILE A 57 15.26 -2.14 -2.24
CA ILE A 57 14.55 -3.30 -2.76
C ILE A 57 13.93 -3.99 -1.56
N HIS A 58 12.60 -4.18 -1.56
CA HIS A 58 11.91 -4.88 -0.49
C HIS A 58 11.68 -6.32 -0.89
N LEU A 59 12.15 -7.24 -0.08
CA LEU A 59 11.92 -8.66 -0.22
C LEU A 59 10.83 -9.10 0.74
N THR A 60 9.79 -9.76 0.22
CA THR A 60 8.73 -10.36 1.03
C THR A 60 8.50 -11.80 0.58
N LYS A 61 8.04 -12.65 1.49
CA LYS A 61 7.71 -14.04 1.15
C LYS A 61 6.31 -14.37 1.65
N GLY A 62 5.40 -14.58 0.70
CA GLY A 62 4.01 -14.94 1.02
C GLY A 62 3.19 -13.83 1.69
N ASN A 63 3.67 -12.58 1.64
CA ASN A 63 3.02 -11.42 2.24
C ASN A 63 2.80 -10.33 1.20
N ASN A 64 1.57 -9.90 1.04
CA ASN A 64 1.25 -8.69 0.28
C ASN A 64 0.02 -8.00 0.87
N LYS A 65 -0.22 -6.75 0.48
CA LYS A 65 -1.34 -5.96 1.00
C LYS A 65 -2.70 -6.58 0.72
N GLY A 66 -2.87 -7.32 -0.36
CA GLY A 66 -4.12 -8.02 -0.69
C GLY A 66 -4.38 -9.20 0.24
N LEU A 67 -3.36 -9.97 0.60
CA LEU A 67 -3.48 -11.06 1.58
C LEU A 67 -3.79 -10.50 2.97
N ALA A 68 -3.11 -9.44 3.39
CA ALA A 68 -3.36 -8.76 4.66
C ALA A 68 -4.80 -8.22 4.73
N GLN A 69 -5.30 -7.60 3.65
CA GLN A 69 -6.68 -7.14 3.54
C GLN A 69 -7.69 -8.28 3.67
N LYS A 70 -7.48 -9.40 2.97
CA LYS A 70 -8.35 -10.57 3.06
C LYS A 70 -8.37 -11.15 4.47
N TRP A 71 -7.21 -11.27 5.09
CA TRP A 71 -7.11 -11.74 6.47
C TRP A 71 -7.87 -10.82 7.42
N LEU A 72 -7.65 -9.51 7.34
CA LEU A 72 -8.31 -8.50 8.16
C LEU A 72 -9.84 -8.55 7.97
N LEU A 73 -10.32 -8.59 6.73
CA LEU A 73 -11.75 -8.71 6.42
C LEU A 73 -12.35 -9.97 7.07
N ASN A 74 -11.62 -11.08 7.04
CA ASN A 74 -12.08 -12.30 7.70
C ASN A 74 -12.18 -12.16 9.23
N GLN A 75 -11.27 -11.41 9.88
CA GLN A 75 -11.39 -11.11 11.30
C GLN A 75 -12.62 -10.23 11.59
N PHE A 76 -12.85 -9.20 10.78
CA PHE A 76 -14.05 -8.37 10.92
C PHE A 76 -15.35 -9.17 10.73
N LYS A 77 -15.42 -10.05 9.74
CA LYS A 77 -16.58 -10.91 9.50
C LYS A 77 -16.85 -11.88 10.65
N LYS A 78 -15.81 -12.32 11.36
CA LYS A 78 -15.98 -13.15 12.57
C LYS A 78 -16.48 -12.34 13.77
N ALA A 79 -16.01 -11.09 13.91
CA ALA A 79 -16.35 -10.23 15.04
C ALA A 79 -17.71 -9.53 14.88
N TYR A 80 -18.14 -9.29 13.67
CA TYR A 80 -19.35 -8.50 13.39
C TYR A 80 -20.23 -9.23 12.35
N ARG A 81 -21.55 -9.22 12.58
CA ARG A 81 -22.53 -9.88 11.70
C ARG A 81 -22.97 -9.03 10.50
N ASN A 82 -22.53 -7.79 10.42
CA ASN A 82 -22.92 -6.87 9.35
C ASN A 82 -22.14 -7.14 8.06
N PRO A 83 -22.73 -6.88 6.89
CA PRO A 83 -21.99 -6.91 5.63
C PRO A 83 -20.92 -5.81 5.61
N PHE A 84 -19.79 -6.11 4.98
CA PHE A 84 -18.69 -5.17 4.80
C PHE A 84 -18.54 -4.84 3.32
N THR A 85 -18.26 -3.58 3.02
CA THR A 85 -17.78 -3.11 1.73
C THR A 85 -16.31 -2.73 1.89
N VAL A 86 -15.46 -3.30 1.06
CA VAL A 86 -14.02 -3.04 1.07
C VAL A 86 -13.70 -1.99 0.02
N ILE A 87 -13.20 -0.86 0.47
CA ILE A 87 -12.72 0.22 -0.40
C ILE A 87 -11.22 0.31 -0.23
N ALA A 88 -10.48 0.22 -1.33
CA ALA A 88 -9.03 0.30 -1.33
C ALA A 88 -8.55 1.50 -2.14
N LEU A 89 -7.59 2.22 -1.58
CA LEU A 89 -6.88 3.32 -2.23
C LEU A 89 -5.39 3.02 -2.22
N GLY A 90 -4.71 3.23 -3.35
CA GLY A 90 -3.28 2.98 -3.47
C GLY A 90 -2.70 3.68 -4.69
N ASP A 91 -1.39 3.84 -4.74
CA ASP A 91 -0.70 4.62 -5.78
C ASP A 91 0.48 3.88 -6.44
N SER A 92 0.80 2.68 -5.95
CA SER A 92 2.04 1.99 -6.31
C SER A 92 1.86 0.49 -6.54
N GLN A 93 2.88 -0.17 -7.07
CA GLN A 93 2.84 -1.59 -7.43
C GLN A 93 2.46 -2.51 -6.26
N ASN A 94 2.91 -2.19 -5.04
CA ASN A 94 2.59 -2.96 -3.84
C ASN A 94 1.12 -2.88 -3.42
N ASP A 95 0.35 -1.92 -3.97
CA ASP A 95 -1.08 -1.74 -3.71
C ASP A 95 -1.96 -2.57 -4.66
N VAL A 96 -1.41 -3.03 -5.79
CA VAL A 96 -2.16 -3.71 -6.85
C VAL A 96 -2.95 -4.92 -6.33
N ALA A 97 -2.35 -5.74 -5.48
CA ALA A 97 -3.02 -6.92 -4.91
C ALA A 97 -4.20 -6.52 -4.00
N MET A 98 -4.05 -5.44 -3.24
CA MET A 98 -5.08 -4.87 -2.38
C MET A 98 -6.23 -4.26 -3.22
N LEU A 99 -5.89 -3.47 -4.22
CA LEU A 99 -6.87 -2.87 -5.13
C LEU A 99 -7.68 -3.93 -5.88
N LYS A 100 -7.03 -5.01 -6.34
CA LYS A 100 -7.71 -6.14 -7.00
C LYS A 100 -8.69 -6.89 -6.10
N ALA A 101 -8.45 -6.89 -4.80
CA ALA A 101 -9.25 -7.65 -3.83
C ALA A 101 -10.38 -6.80 -3.20
N ALA A 102 -10.48 -5.51 -3.53
CA ALA A 102 -11.50 -4.61 -3.02
C ALA A 102 -12.78 -4.63 -3.86
N ASP A 103 -13.91 -4.28 -3.24
CA ASP A 103 -15.19 -4.06 -3.92
C ASP A 103 -15.16 -2.73 -4.70
N THR A 104 -14.46 -1.73 -4.17
CA THR A 104 -14.18 -0.45 -4.83
C THR A 104 -12.70 -0.17 -4.76
N ALA A 105 -12.08 0.00 -5.92
CA ALA A 105 -10.65 0.29 -6.04
C ALA A 105 -10.42 1.68 -6.62
N ILE A 106 -9.64 2.50 -5.93
CA ILE A 106 -9.29 3.84 -6.34
C ILE A 106 -7.76 3.92 -6.45
N LEU A 107 -7.28 4.12 -7.67
CA LEU A 107 -5.88 4.39 -7.92
C LEU A 107 -5.62 5.88 -7.69
N ILE A 108 -4.73 6.18 -6.76
CA ILE A 108 -4.31 7.56 -6.51
C ILE A 108 -3.26 7.95 -7.55
N ASN A 109 -3.45 9.11 -8.15
CA ASN A 109 -2.54 9.64 -9.14
C ASN A 109 -1.14 9.81 -8.55
N ASN A 110 -0.16 9.15 -9.18
CA ASN A 110 1.26 9.24 -8.82
C ASN A 110 2.08 9.41 -10.10
N PRO A 111 2.37 10.65 -10.51
CA PRO A 111 3.07 10.95 -11.77
C PRO A 111 4.46 10.31 -11.89
N GLY A 112 5.08 9.94 -10.76
CA GLY A 112 6.36 9.23 -10.72
C GLY A 112 6.26 7.71 -10.81
N SER A 113 5.05 7.14 -10.82
CA SER A 113 4.84 5.70 -10.84
C SER A 113 4.56 5.18 -12.26
N GLN A 114 5.35 4.20 -12.71
CA GLN A 114 5.09 3.49 -13.97
C GLN A 114 3.84 2.59 -13.91
N VAL A 115 3.27 2.40 -12.73
CA VAL A 115 2.13 1.54 -12.48
C VAL A 115 0.85 2.05 -13.16
N GLN A 116 0.72 3.36 -13.35
CA GLN A 116 -0.48 3.96 -13.96
C GLN A 116 -0.76 3.42 -15.37
N SER A 117 0.26 3.28 -16.21
CA SER A 117 0.08 2.77 -17.58
C SER A 117 -0.33 1.29 -17.64
N GLN A 118 0.08 0.50 -16.64
CA GLN A 118 -0.26 -0.91 -16.55
C GLN A 118 -1.64 -1.17 -15.91
N ILE A 119 -2.14 -0.23 -15.11
CA ILE A 119 -3.37 -0.36 -14.33
C ILE A 119 -4.58 0.22 -15.08
N LEU A 120 -4.39 1.20 -15.94
CA LEU A 120 -5.46 1.83 -16.75
C LEU A 120 -6.26 0.85 -17.64
N GLN A 121 -5.82 -0.40 -17.77
CA GLN A 121 -6.57 -1.46 -18.47
C GLN A 121 -7.70 -2.08 -17.65
N LYS A 122 -7.90 -1.69 -16.38
CA LYS A 122 -8.96 -2.20 -15.49
C LYS A 122 -9.87 -1.05 -15.06
N ALA A 123 -11.12 -1.38 -14.81
CA ALA A 123 -12.16 -0.43 -14.40
C ALA A 123 -11.95 0.15 -12.98
N TRP A 124 -10.74 0.61 -12.68
CA TRP A 124 -10.44 1.32 -11.44
C TRP A 124 -10.62 2.82 -11.64
N GLN A 125 -11.15 3.47 -10.63
CA GLN A 125 -11.21 4.91 -10.59
C GLN A 125 -9.81 5.48 -10.39
N LEU A 126 -9.43 6.48 -11.19
CA LEU A 126 -8.18 7.22 -11.03
C LEU A 126 -8.50 8.58 -10.42
N SER A 127 -7.81 8.96 -9.34
CA SER A 127 -7.97 10.29 -8.76
C SER A 127 -7.36 11.36 -9.67
N GLU A 128 -8.00 12.54 -9.70
CA GLU A 128 -7.50 13.68 -10.48
C GLU A 128 -6.19 14.23 -9.90
N LYS A 129 -6.10 14.27 -8.57
CA LYS A 129 -4.97 14.85 -7.84
C LYS A 129 -4.05 13.78 -7.28
N PRO A 130 -2.75 14.06 -7.13
CA PRO A 130 -1.84 13.19 -6.41
C PRO A 130 -2.10 13.21 -4.90
N ALA A 131 -1.49 12.26 -4.17
CA ALA A 131 -1.48 12.27 -2.71
C ALA A 131 -0.77 13.54 -2.17
N PRO A 132 -1.19 14.09 -1.01
CA PRO A 132 -2.33 13.64 -0.19
C PRO A 132 -3.68 14.15 -0.66
N ALA A 133 -3.74 15.17 -1.55
CA ALA A 133 -4.97 15.84 -1.95
C ALA A 133 -5.95 14.91 -2.69
N GLY A 134 -5.46 14.03 -3.57
CA GLY A 134 -6.26 13.03 -4.25
C GLY A 134 -6.90 12.06 -3.28
N TRP A 135 -6.16 11.62 -2.28
CA TRP A 135 -6.67 10.74 -1.23
C TRP A 135 -7.85 11.38 -0.47
N VAL A 136 -7.68 12.63 -0.04
CA VAL A 136 -8.74 13.39 0.65
C VAL A 136 -9.96 13.57 -0.25
N GLN A 137 -9.75 13.93 -1.52
CA GLN A 137 -10.83 14.13 -2.48
C GLN A 137 -11.66 12.87 -2.65
N GLU A 138 -11.02 11.74 -2.92
CA GLU A 138 -11.69 10.47 -3.19
C GLU A 138 -12.43 9.94 -1.95
N VAL A 139 -11.79 9.96 -0.78
CA VAL A 139 -12.44 9.55 0.46
C VAL A 139 -13.65 10.43 0.78
N SER A 140 -13.54 11.75 0.59
CA SER A 140 -14.66 12.68 0.80
C SER A 140 -15.80 12.52 -0.20
N ALA A 141 -15.52 12.00 -1.40
CA ALA A 141 -16.50 11.74 -2.44
C ALA A 141 -17.32 10.47 -2.18
N LEU A 142 -16.81 9.53 -1.38
CA LEU A 142 -17.49 8.27 -1.10
C LEU A 142 -18.85 8.50 -0.43
N THR A 143 -19.91 8.06 -1.08
CA THR A 143 -21.30 8.23 -0.62
C THR A 143 -21.53 7.66 0.78
N ILE A 144 -20.88 6.53 1.11
CA ILE A 144 -20.95 5.89 2.44
C ILE A 144 -20.45 6.83 3.54
N ILE A 145 -19.41 7.61 3.25
CA ILE A 145 -18.84 8.56 4.21
C ILE A 145 -19.75 9.77 4.34
N LYS A 146 -20.25 10.31 3.22
CA LYS A 146 -21.17 11.45 3.23
C LYS A 146 -22.43 11.19 4.05
N THR A 147 -23.05 10.01 3.86
CA THR A 147 -24.29 9.63 4.57
C THR A 147 -24.07 9.52 6.09
N ARG A 148 -22.92 9.00 6.54
CA ARG A 148 -22.60 8.88 7.97
C ARG A 148 -22.27 10.23 8.64
N PHE A 149 -21.62 11.13 7.94
CA PHE A 149 -21.34 12.48 8.45
C PHE A 149 -22.61 13.31 8.54
N ALA A 150 -23.52 13.25 7.57
CA ALA A 150 -24.81 13.91 7.63
C ALA A 150 -25.66 13.45 8.82
N ALA A 151 -25.78 12.14 9.03
CA ALA A 151 -26.52 11.56 10.15
C ALA A 151 -25.95 11.96 11.53
N LYS A 152 -24.63 12.17 11.66
CA LYS A 152 -24.02 12.65 12.90
C LYS A 152 -24.29 14.12 13.18
N GLN A 153 -24.38 14.97 12.15
CA GLN A 153 -24.72 16.40 12.34
C GLN A 153 -26.17 16.59 12.79
N GLU A 154 -27.09 15.78 12.30
CA GLU A 154 -28.49 15.81 12.74
C GLU A 154 -28.67 15.39 14.20
N GLN A 155 -27.86 14.43 14.71
CA GLN A 155 -27.90 14.00 16.11
C GLN A 155 -27.22 14.97 17.10
N SER A 156 -26.40 15.90 16.63
CA SER A 156 -25.73 16.89 17.50
C SER A 156 -26.49 18.20 17.67
N HIS A 157 -27.63 18.35 16.98
CA HIS A 157 -28.48 19.58 17.02
C HIS A 157 -29.91 19.26 17.52
N GLY A 158 -30.16 18.09 18.04
CA GLY A 158 -31.36 17.68 18.78
C GLY A 158 -31.03 17.39 20.24
#